data_425798acac375223a0f6347c4e83262a
#
_entry.id   425798acac375223a0f6347c4e83262a
#
_cell.length_a   1.000
_cell.length_b   1.000
_cell.length_c   1.000
_cell.angle_alpha   90.00
_cell.angle_beta   90.00
_cell.angle_gamma   90.00
#
_symmetry.space_group_name_H-M   'P 1'
#
loop_
_entity.id
_entity.type
_entity.pdbx_description
1 polymer ?
#
loop_
_entity_poly.entity_id
_entity_poly.type
_entity_poly.pdbx_seq_one_letter_code
_entity_poly.pdbx_strand_id
1 'polypeptide(L)'
;MVVVVVVVVVLHLDLDFHLDRYLSPTFFTLRATKWGLRRTGSATNRGGFFMYFKKLDVYQLAIEHFTLAQQLISVVPPGYREVREQLRRAALSIPLNVAEGAGKTSPADQRRFFAIARGSAMECAALVDVCGVLGIGEEGTRHQADVLLLSLVRMLSKMSIERAA
;
A
#
# COMPACT_ATOMS: atom_id res chain seq x y z
N MET A 1 -23.31 3.37 -17.93
CA MET A 1 -22.19 4.26 -18.28
C MET A 1 -21.04 4.24 -17.25
N VAL A 2 -21.09 3.34 -16.26
CA VAL A 2 -20.06 3.24 -15.18
C VAL A 2 -18.99 2.17 -15.45
N VAL A 3 -19.28 1.20 -16.32
CA VAL A 3 -18.34 0.08 -16.63
C VAL A 3 -17.18 0.50 -17.53
N VAL A 4 -17.27 1.62 -18.24
CA VAL A 4 -16.24 2.09 -19.18
C VAL A 4 -15.06 2.76 -18.44
N VAL A 5 -15.26 3.31 -17.24
CA VAL A 5 -14.22 4.02 -16.49
C VAL A 5 -13.20 3.06 -15.87
N VAL A 6 -13.61 1.86 -15.45
CA VAL A 6 -12.72 0.86 -14.84
C VAL A 6 -11.77 0.23 -15.89
N VAL A 7 -12.19 0.09 -17.14
CA VAL A 7 -11.37 -0.49 -18.22
C VAL A 7 -10.31 0.49 -18.72
N VAL A 8 -10.58 1.81 -18.69
CA VAL A 8 -9.62 2.84 -19.14
C VAL A 8 -8.44 3.00 -18.18
N VAL A 9 -8.64 2.77 -16.88
CA VAL A 9 -7.54 2.87 -15.87
C VAL A 9 -6.55 1.70 -16.00
N VAL A 10 -6.97 0.55 -16.52
CA VAL A 10 -6.09 -0.64 -16.68
C VAL A 10 -5.25 -0.56 -17.96
N LEU A 11 -5.68 0.18 -19.00
CA LEU A 11 -4.99 0.24 -20.30
C LEU A 11 -4.04 1.43 -20.49
N HIS A 12 -3.89 2.32 -19.50
CA HIS A 12 -2.99 3.51 -19.58
C HIS A 12 -1.71 3.36 -18.76
N LEU A 13 -1.19 2.14 -18.60
CA LEU A 13 0.03 1.86 -17.83
C LEU A 13 1.34 2.13 -18.58
N ASP A 14 1.30 2.75 -19.77
CA ASP A 14 2.49 3.10 -20.58
C ASP A 14 2.71 4.61 -20.74
N LEU A 15 2.38 5.43 -19.75
CA LEU A 15 2.74 6.84 -19.77
C LEU A 15 3.59 7.21 -18.56
N ASP A 16 4.90 7.14 -18.75
CA ASP A 16 5.94 7.86 -18.02
C ASP A 16 5.78 9.39 -18.20
N PHE A 17 4.67 9.97 -17.74
CA PHE A 17 4.52 11.41 -17.79
C PHE A 17 3.68 11.94 -16.61
N HIS A 18 4.31 12.76 -15.77
CA HIS A 18 3.69 13.70 -14.81
C HIS A 18 3.55 13.29 -13.34
N LEU A 19 4.42 12.47 -12.78
CA LEU A 19 4.45 12.28 -11.31
C LEU A 19 5.31 13.31 -10.54
N ASP A 20 6.19 14.04 -11.21
CA ASP A 20 7.03 15.09 -10.58
C ASP A 20 6.24 16.33 -10.12
N ARG A 21 5.00 16.50 -10.56
CA ARG A 21 4.18 17.67 -10.21
C ARG A 21 3.41 17.52 -8.91
N TYR A 22 3.27 16.30 -8.36
CA TYR A 22 2.49 16.03 -7.14
C TYR A 22 3.29 15.59 -5.93
N LEU A 23 4.57 15.30 -6.12
CA LEU A 23 5.50 15.05 -5.03
C LEU A 23 6.27 16.34 -4.75
N SER A 24 5.72 17.23 -3.93
CA SER A 24 6.49 18.37 -3.46
C SER A 24 7.72 17.85 -2.68
N PRO A 25 8.92 18.46 -2.86
CA PRO A 25 10.14 18.07 -2.17
C PRO A 25 10.02 18.04 -0.64
N THR A 26 9.05 18.74 -0.10
CA THR A 26 8.72 18.79 1.32
C THR A 26 8.18 17.49 1.91
N PHE A 27 7.52 16.65 1.10
CA PHE A 27 7.00 15.37 1.58
C PHE A 27 8.11 14.33 1.80
N PHE A 28 9.12 14.35 0.93
CA PHE A 28 10.28 13.45 1.04
C PHE A 28 11.22 13.84 2.19
N THR A 29 11.41 15.13 2.44
CA THR A 29 12.26 15.64 3.54
C THR A 29 11.63 15.46 4.92
N LEU A 30 10.32 15.60 5.06
CA LEU A 30 9.62 15.34 6.32
C LEU A 30 9.65 13.86 6.73
N ARG A 31 9.74 12.94 5.75
CA ARG A 31 9.83 11.50 5.99
C ARG A 31 11.20 11.08 6.53
N ALA A 32 12.27 11.70 6.05
CA ALA A 32 13.63 11.39 6.51
C ALA A 32 13.90 11.83 7.96
N THR A 33 13.26 12.90 8.42
CA THR A 33 13.46 13.45 9.77
C THR A 33 12.59 12.77 10.84
N LYS A 34 11.39 12.30 10.46
CA LYS A 34 10.47 11.68 11.42
C LYS A 34 10.91 10.28 11.88
N TRP A 35 11.73 9.58 11.09
CA TRP A 35 12.13 8.19 11.37
C TRP A 35 13.64 7.98 11.58
N GLY A 36 14.44 9.03 11.70
CA GLY A 36 15.82 8.94 12.17
C GLY A 36 16.75 8.04 11.35
N LEU A 37 16.54 7.90 10.04
CA LEU A 37 17.35 7.07 9.16
C LEU A 37 18.72 7.73 8.91
N ARG A 38 19.64 7.63 9.88
CA ARG A 38 21.07 7.81 9.60
C ARG A 38 21.57 6.55 8.91
N ARG A 39 22.04 6.71 7.68
CA ARG A 39 22.97 5.76 7.07
C ARG A 39 24.27 5.79 7.89
N THR A 40 24.45 4.87 8.80
CA THR A 40 25.75 4.57 9.38
C THR A 40 26.15 3.16 8.99
N GLY A 41 27.35 3.08 8.42
CA GLY A 41 27.94 1.85 7.91
C GLY A 41 28.17 0.77 8.97
N SER A 42 28.43 -0.42 8.42
CA SER A 42 29.10 -1.56 9.05
C SER A 42 28.80 -1.80 10.52
N ALA A 43 27.79 -2.63 10.80
CA ALA A 43 27.64 -3.26 12.10
C ALA A 43 27.78 -4.76 11.95
N THR A 44 28.86 -5.30 12.46
CA THR A 44 29.09 -6.72 12.71
C THR A 44 27.90 -7.31 13.46
N ASN A 45 27.27 -8.28 12.84
CA ASN A 45 26.12 -9.03 13.34
C ASN A 45 26.51 -9.84 14.58
N ARG A 46 26.10 -9.40 15.76
CA ARG A 46 26.01 -10.25 16.94
C ARG A 46 24.53 -10.36 17.35
N GLY A 47 23.91 -11.46 16.94
CA GLY A 47 22.86 -12.16 17.73
C GLY A 47 21.55 -11.43 18.06
N GLY A 48 21.03 -10.53 17.23
CA GLY A 48 19.66 -10.03 17.36
C GLY A 48 18.79 -10.62 16.27
N PHE A 49 17.76 -11.38 16.63
CA PHE A 49 16.72 -11.83 15.69
C PHE A 49 15.94 -10.61 15.21
N PHE A 50 16.48 -9.96 14.18
CA PHE A 50 15.93 -8.71 13.68
C PHE A 50 14.78 -9.02 12.70
N MET A 51 13.59 -8.51 12.98
CA MET A 51 12.43 -8.63 12.06
C MET A 51 12.68 -7.78 10.80
N TYR A 52 13.40 -8.36 9.83
CA TYR A 52 13.86 -7.72 8.60
C TYR A 52 12.73 -7.02 7.83
N PHE A 53 11.52 -7.59 7.80
CA PHE A 53 10.39 -7.04 7.06
C PHE A 53 10.01 -5.61 7.51
N LYS A 54 10.27 -5.24 8.78
CA LYS A 54 10.00 -3.89 9.29
C LYS A 54 10.83 -2.80 8.61
N LYS A 55 11.93 -3.17 7.95
CA LYS A 55 12.79 -2.24 7.19
C LYS A 55 12.38 -2.09 5.74
N LEU A 56 11.47 -2.91 5.25
CA LEU A 56 11.00 -2.83 3.87
C LEU A 56 10.11 -1.59 3.68
N ASP A 57 10.43 -0.77 2.68
CA ASP A 57 9.64 0.42 2.36
C ASP A 57 8.18 0.07 2.07
N VAL A 58 7.94 -1.05 1.38
CA VAL A 58 6.58 -1.54 1.10
C VAL A 58 5.81 -1.87 2.38
N TYR A 59 6.48 -2.39 3.42
CA TYR A 59 5.85 -2.64 4.71
C TYR A 59 5.52 -1.34 5.45
N GLN A 60 6.44 -0.38 5.44
CA GLN A 60 6.21 0.93 6.06
C GLN A 60 5.03 1.66 5.40
N LEU A 61 4.97 1.65 4.07
CA LEU A 61 3.84 2.19 3.31
C LEU A 61 2.53 1.47 3.64
N ALA A 62 2.57 0.14 3.80
CA ALA A 62 1.39 -0.64 4.16
C ALA A 62 0.85 -0.27 5.55
N ILE A 63 1.73 0.00 6.52
CA ILE A 63 1.34 0.47 7.86
C ILE A 63 0.77 1.89 7.81
N GLU A 64 1.38 2.77 7.01
CA GLU A 64 0.88 4.14 6.83
C GLU A 64 -0.52 4.14 6.19
N HIS A 65 -0.71 3.37 5.12
CA HIS A 65 -2.02 3.16 4.51
C HIS A 65 -3.03 2.57 5.52
N PHE A 66 -2.64 1.58 6.32
CA PHE A 66 -3.52 0.99 7.33
C PHE A 66 -4.02 2.04 8.33
N THR A 67 -3.20 3.02 8.69
CA THR A 67 -3.61 4.13 9.57
C THR A 67 -4.69 4.98 8.92
N LEU A 68 -4.56 5.34 7.63
CA LEU A 68 -5.61 6.07 6.90
C LEU A 68 -6.88 5.24 6.74
N ALA A 69 -6.75 3.95 6.45
CA ALA A 69 -7.89 3.04 6.38
C ALA A 69 -8.66 2.99 7.71
N GLN A 70 -7.99 3.00 8.86
CA GLN A 70 -8.65 3.05 10.18
C GLN A 70 -9.43 4.36 10.38
N GLN A 71 -8.93 5.49 9.90
CA GLN A 71 -9.66 6.76 9.92
C GLN A 71 -10.94 6.67 9.09
N LEU A 72 -10.88 6.14 7.87
CA LEU A 72 -12.06 5.93 7.03
C LEU A 72 -13.05 4.95 7.69
N ILE A 73 -12.56 3.82 8.21
CA ILE A 73 -13.37 2.80 8.90
C ILE A 73 -14.14 3.40 10.09
N SER A 74 -13.52 4.32 10.83
CA SER A 74 -14.13 4.92 12.03
C SER A 74 -15.35 5.79 11.73
N VAL A 75 -15.42 6.35 10.52
CA VAL A 75 -16.52 7.24 10.09
C VAL A 75 -17.55 6.55 9.19
N VAL A 76 -17.39 5.27 8.88
CA VAL A 76 -18.39 4.50 8.11
C VAL A 76 -19.68 4.39 8.92
N PRO A 77 -20.84 4.86 8.40
CA PRO A 77 -22.11 4.77 9.10
C PRO A 77 -22.57 3.32 9.33
N PRO A 78 -23.39 3.05 10.34
CA PRO A 78 -23.85 1.69 10.66
C PRO A 78 -24.54 0.96 9.50
N GLY A 79 -25.22 1.69 8.61
CA GLY A 79 -25.90 1.13 7.44
C GLY A 79 -24.95 0.53 6.38
N TYR A 80 -23.65 0.84 6.44
CA TYR A 80 -22.63 0.35 5.50
C TYR A 80 -21.63 -0.61 6.17
N ARG A 81 -22.13 -1.48 7.05
CA ARG A 81 -21.31 -2.45 7.79
C ARG A 81 -20.42 -3.29 6.87
N GLU A 82 -20.92 -3.70 5.72
CA GLU A 82 -20.17 -4.52 4.75
C GLU A 82 -18.95 -3.79 4.21
N VAL A 83 -19.09 -2.51 3.84
CA VAL A 83 -17.97 -1.66 3.40
C VAL A 83 -16.91 -1.56 4.49
N ARG A 84 -17.33 -1.33 5.74
CA ARG A 84 -16.45 -1.26 6.91
C ARG A 84 -15.65 -2.55 7.09
N GLU A 85 -16.31 -3.70 7.06
CA GLU A 85 -15.67 -5.00 7.28
C GLU A 85 -14.74 -5.40 6.13
N GLN A 86 -15.12 -5.12 4.87
CA GLN A 86 -14.28 -5.37 3.73
C GLN A 86 -13.02 -4.50 3.74
N LEU A 87 -13.18 -3.17 3.97
CA LEU A 87 -12.05 -2.26 4.06
C LEU A 87 -11.09 -2.66 5.20
N ARG A 88 -11.62 -3.06 6.36
CA ARG A 88 -10.81 -3.53 7.50
C ARG A 88 -10.01 -4.79 7.13
N ARG A 89 -10.64 -5.77 6.49
CA ARG A 89 -9.97 -7.03 6.08
C ARG A 89 -8.91 -6.79 5.02
N ALA A 90 -9.25 -6.06 3.96
CA ALA A 90 -8.32 -5.77 2.87
C ALA A 90 -7.13 -4.96 3.36
N ALA A 91 -7.36 -3.88 4.14
CA ALA A 91 -6.29 -3.04 4.66
C ALA A 91 -5.33 -3.80 5.60
N LEU A 92 -5.86 -4.69 6.46
CA LEU A 92 -5.03 -5.51 7.34
C LEU A 92 -4.25 -6.58 6.56
N SER A 93 -4.83 -7.11 5.50
CA SER A 93 -4.21 -8.15 4.66
C SER A 93 -2.91 -7.69 3.99
N ILE A 94 -2.78 -6.41 3.64
CA ILE A 94 -1.59 -5.89 2.96
C ILE A 94 -0.32 -6.08 3.82
N PRO A 95 -0.20 -5.48 5.01
CA PRO A 95 1.02 -5.60 5.81
C PRO A 95 1.29 -7.04 6.28
N LEU A 96 0.25 -7.84 6.55
CA LEU A 96 0.43 -9.22 6.96
C LEU A 96 1.05 -10.08 5.85
N ASN A 97 0.55 -9.97 4.61
CA ASN A 97 1.12 -10.72 3.49
C ASN A 97 2.51 -10.20 3.08
N VAL A 98 2.80 -8.91 3.23
CA VAL A 98 4.16 -8.39 3.05
C VAL A 98 5.12 -9.01 4.06
N ALA A 99 4.74 -9.07 5.34
CA ALA A 99 5.57 -9.66 6.39
C ALA A 99 5.76 -11.17 6.18
N GLU A 100 4.69 -11.88 5.82
CA GLU A 100 4.71 -13.34 5.53
C GLU A 100 5.63 -13.63 4.34
N GLY A 101 5.47 -12.90 3.23
CA GLY A 101 6.30 -13.05 2.03
C GLY A 101 7.78 -12.79 2.32
N ALA A 102 8.09 -11.75 3.09
CA ALA A 102 9.46 -11.44 3.49
C ALA A 102 10.09 -12.54 4.35
N GLY A 103 9.29 -13.31 5.09
CA GLY A 103 9.75 -14.43 5.91
C GLY A 103 9.93 -15.74 5.15
N LYS A 104 9.47 -15.86 3.90
CA LYS A 104 9.61 -17.09 3.09
C LYS A 104 11.03 -17.24 2.55
N THR A 105 11.50 -18.48 2.51
CA THR A 105 12.80 -18.84 1.92
C THR A 105 12.71 -19.13 0.42
N SER A 106 11.56 -19.64 -0.04
CA SER A 106 11.30 -19.92 -1.45
C SER A 106 10.93 -18.65 -2.21
N PRO A 107 11.62 -18.28 -3.30
CA PRO A 107 11.24 -17.12 -4.13
C PRO A 107 9.82 -17.22 -4.70
N ALA A 108 9.35 -18.43 -5.02
CA ALA A 108 7.98 -18.64 -5.52
C ALA A 108 6.94 -18.31 -4.44
N ASP A 109 7.17 -18.73 -3.19
CA ASP A 109 6.28 -18.40 -2.08
C ASP A 109 6.32 -16.92 -1.75
N GLN A 110 7.51 -16.30 -1.77
CA GLN A 110 7.62 -14.84 -1.61
C GLN A 110 6.73 -14.10 -2.60
N ARG A 111 6.86 -14.43 -3.90
CA ARG A 111 6.06 -13.81 -4.97
C ARG A 111 4.57 -14.02 -4.77
N ARG A 112 4.17 -15.21 -4.34
CA ARG A 112 2.77 -15.53 -4.06
C ARG A 112 2.18 -14.61 -2.98
N PHE A 113 2.87 -14.42 -1.86
CA PHE A 113 2.40 -13.55 -0.79
C PHE A 113 2.38 -12.08 -1.20
N PHE A 114 3.37 -11.61 -1.95
CA PHE A 114 3.35 -10.26 -2.49
C PHE A 114 2.23 -10.04 -3.51
N ALA A 115 1.87 -11.07 -4.29
CA ALA A 115 0.70 -11.01 -5.18
C ALA A 115 -0.61 -10.92 -4.40
N ILE A 116 -0.75 -11.63 -3.28
CA ILE A 116 -1.92 -11.54 -2.38
C ILE A 116 -1.99 -10.12 -1.78
N ALA A 117 -0.86 -9.59 -1.29
CA ALA A 117 -0.81 -8.22 -0.75
C ALA A 117 -1.21 -7.18 -1.82
N ARG A 118 -0.77 -7.37 -3.07
CA ARG A 118 -1.17 -6.52 -4.20
C ARG A 118 -2.67 -6.57 -4.47
N GLY A 119 -3.26 -7.77 -4.49
CA GLY A 119 -4.71 -7.95 -4.64
C GLY A 119 -5.49 -7.21 -3.55
N SER A 120 -5.03 -7.32 -2.30
CA SER A 120 -5.63 -6.61 -1.17
C SER A 120 -5.49 -5.09 -1.28
N ALA A 121 -4.38 -4.58 -1.82
CA ALA A 121 -4.21 -3.14 -2.07
C ALA A 121 -5.17 -2.65 -3.17
N MET A 122 -5.39 -3.42 -4.23
CA MET A 122 -6.38 -3.09 -5.26
C MET A 122 -7.82 -3.13 -4.71
N GLU A 123 -8.13 -4.09 -3.85
CA GLU A 123 -9.44 -4.15 -3.15
C GLU A 123 -9.65 -2.91 -2.28
N CYS A 124 -8.62 -2.45 -1.54
CA CYS A 124 -8.68 -1.22 -0.78
C CYS A 124 -8.95 0.00 -1.67
N ALA A 125 -8.29 0.12 -2.82
CA ALA A 125 -8.50 1.23 -3.75
C ALA A 125 -9.96 1.27 -4.22
N ALA A 126 -10.52 0.13 -4.64
CA ALA A 126 -11.93 0.05 -5.02
C ALA A 126 -12.89 0.43 -3.86
N LEU A 127 -12.55 0.06 -2.62
CA LEU A 127 -13.36 0.42 -1.45
C LEU A 127 -13.23 1.92 -1.09
N VAL A 128 -12.08 2.54 -1.32
CA VAL A 128 -11.90 4.00 -1.18
C VAL A 128 -12.76 4.75 -2.20
N ASP A 129 -12.82 4.27 -3.45
CA ASP A 129 -13.73 4.81 -4.47
C ASP A 129 -15.20 4.68 -4.03
N VAL A 130 -15.60 3.51 -3.51
CA VAL A 130 -16.96 3.30 -2.97
C VAL A 130 -17.24 4.27 -1.83
N CYS A 131 -16.30 4.50 -0.91
CA CYS A 131 -16.44 5.51 0.14
C CYS A 131 -16.66 6.91 -0.46
N GLY A 132 -15.97 7.26 -1.55
CA GLY A 132 -16.16 8.50 -2.28
C GLY A 132 -17.58 8.67 -2.82
N VAL A 133 -18.11 7.63 -3.48
CA VAL A 133 -19.49 7.61 -4.00
C VAL A 133 -20.54 7.75 -2.90
N LEU A 134 -20.28 7.14 -1.74
CA LEU A 134 -21.18 7.19 -0.58
C LEU A 134 -20.99 8.43 0.30
N GLY A 135 -20.04 9.33 -0.02
CA GLY A 135 -19.73 10.50 0.79
C GLY A 135 -19.13 10.18 2.16
N ILE A 136 -18.48 9.00 2.30
CA ILE A 136 -17.88 8.53 3.54
C ILE A 136 -16.44 9.02 3.66
N GLY A 137 -16.09 9.66 4.77
CA GLY A 137 -14.76 10.20 5.07
C GLY A 137 -14.46 11.50 4.32
N GLU A 138 -13.40 12.16 4.71
CA GLU A 138 -12.94 13.39 4.08
C GLU A 138 -12.23 13.11 2.75
N GLU A 139 -12.42 13.97 1.76
CA GLU A 139 -11.79 13.86 0.44
C GLU A 139 -10.25 13.81 0.55
N GLY A 140 -9.66 14.65 1.41
CA GLY A 140 -8.23 14.66 1.67
C GLY A 140 -7.70 13.32 2.17
N THR A 141 -8.43 12.66 3.08
CA THR A 141 -8.06 11.33 3.60
C THR A 141 -8.14 10.26 2.52
N ARG A 142 -9.21 10.28 1.71
CA ARG A 142 -9.36 9.35 0.58
C ARG A 142 -8.26 9.53 -0.45
N HIS A 143 -7.96 10.77 -0.83
CA HIS A 143 -6.89 11.07 -1.78
C HIS A 143 -5.51 10.61 -1.28
N GLN A 144 -5.20 10.84 0.00
CA GLN A 144 -3.94 10.34 0.59
C GLN A 144 -3.88 8.80 0.57
N ALA A 145 -4.99 8.12 0.88
CA ALA A 145 -5.07 6.67 0.81
C ALA A 145 -4.79 6.15 -0.61
N ASP A 146 -5.37 6.79 -1.65
CA ASP A 146 -5.16 6.43 -3.06
C ASP A 146 -3.70 6.59 -3.50
N VAL A 147 -3.04 7.68 -3.10
CA VAL A 147 -1.61 7.91 -3.40
C VAL A 147 -0.74 6.80 -2.81
N LEU A 148 -1.00 6.40 -1.56
CA LEU A 148 -0.26 5.30 -0.93
C LEU A 148 -0.57 3.95 -1.59
N LEU A 149 -1.85 3.69 -1.93
CA LEU A 149 -2.27 2.46 -2.60
C LEU A 149 -1.63 2.32 -3.98
N LEU A 150 -1.57 3.39 -4.76
CA LEU A 150 -0.89 3.38 -6.05
C LEU A 150 0.60 3.01 -5.90
N SER A 151 1.27 3.58 -4.90
CA SER A 151 2.67 3.27 -4.59
C SER A 151 2.85 1.82 -4.15
N LEU A 152 1.96 1.31 -3.29
CA LEU A 152 1.94 -0.09 -2.83
C LEU A 152 1.75 -1.06 -4.00
N VAL A 153 0.76 -0.81 -4.86
CA VAL A 153 0.49 -1.67 -6.04
C VAL A 153 1.70 -1.72 -6.96
N ARG A 154 2.36 -0.58 -7.24
CA ARG A 154 3.57 -0.52 -8.07
C ARG A 154 4.73 -1.33 -7.48
N MET A 155 4.99 -1.17 -6.18
CA MET A 155 6.06 -1.90 -5.50
C MET A 155 5.77 -3.40 -5.46
N LEU A 156 4.56 -3.78 -5.06
CA LEU A 156 4.12 -5.18 -4.97
C LEU A 156 4.07 -5.86 -6.35
N SER A 157 3.73 -5.12 -7.41
CA SER A 157 3.81 -5.65 -8.78
C SER A 157 5.25 -6.04 -9.15
N LYS A 158 6.23 -5.18 -8.85
CA LYS A 158 7.65 -5.49 -9.10
C LYS A 158 8.15 -6.68 -8.27
N MET A 159 7.61 -6.87 -7.07
CA MET A 159 8.01 -7.93 -6.14
C MET A 159 7.31 -9.27 -6.44
N SER A 160 6.13 -9.25 -7.07
CA SER A 160 5.33 -10.44 -7.36
C SER A 160 5.56 -11.04 -8.76
N ILE A 161 6.20 -10.31 -9.67
CA ILE A 161 6.48 -10.78 -11.04
C ILE A 161 7.86 -11.43 -11.08
N GLU A 162 7.94 -12.59 -11.73
CA GLU A 162 9.22 -13.20 -12.07
C GLU A 162 9.93 -12.34 -13.13
N ARG A 163 11.13 -11.87 -12.85
CA ARG A 163 11.95 -11.29 -13.91
C ARG A 163 12.33 -12.44 -14.83
N ALA A 164 11.89 -12.37 -16.09
CA ALA A 164 12.44 -13.23 -17.13
C ALA A 164 13.96 -13.04 -17.14
N ALA A 165 14.69 -14.14 -16.97
CA ALA A 165 16.16 -14.17 -17.00
C ALA A 165 16.64 -13.89 -18.42
#